data_4e2496bc6696a879500cdb64714d22bd
#
_entry.id   4e2496bc6696a879500cdb64714d22bd
#
_cell.length_a   1.000
_cell.length_b   1.000
_cell.length_c   1.000
_cell.angle_alpha   90.00
_cell.angle_beta   90.00
_cell.angle_gamma   90.00
#
_symmetry.space_group_name_H-M   'P 1'
#
loop_
_entity.id
_entity.type
_entity.pdbx_description
1 polymer ?
#
loop_
_entity_poly.entity_id
_entity_poly.type
_entity_poly.pdbx_seq_one_letter_code
_entity_poly.pdbx_strand_id
1 'polypeptide(L)'
;MATDTGVPRSHPVHGFPSQNDLEYWSQQLRNLPRLALPLDYPRPPTTRVVHALKSYVLPPSTCRALARLSLYEDEEVSSRFEEPRGMDEQPRACHLLLAALVVLIHRYTGDTDMVVASNHPTSGEALLLRIKIEPGDAFWQVAKHVQAVEAEAIRHLVPYDEI
;
A
#
# COMPACT_ATOMS: atom_id res chain seq x y z
N MET A 1 -36.23 -19.86 -8.71
CA MET A 1 -36.32 -19.09 -7.46
C MET A 1 -34.94 -19.14 -6.82
N ALA A 2 -34.12 -18.13 -7.05
CA ALA A 2 -32.82 -17.98 -6.43
C ALA A 2 -32.98 -16.98 -5.28
N THR A 3 -32.74 -17.45 -4.06
CA THR A 3 -32.79 -16.62 -2.86
C THR A 3 -31.49 -15.85 -2.76
N ASP A 4 -31.57 -14.56 -3.02
CA ASP A 4 -30.53 -13.58 -2.72
C ASP A 4 -30.39 -13.48 -1.19
N THR A 5 -29.34 -14.12 -0.64
CA THR A 5 -28.93 -13.93 0.75
C THR A 5 -28.01 -12.72 0.80
N GLY A 6 -28.63 -11.53 0.79
CA GLY A 6 -27.95 -10.28 1.11
C GLY A 6 -27.38 -10.32 2.53
N VAL A 7 -26.07 -10.56 2.64
CA VAL A 7 -25.34 -10.36 3.89
C VAL A 7 -25.33 -8.85 4.17
N PRO A 8 -25.91 -8.37 5.28
CA PRO A 8 -25.83 -6.96 5.62
C PRO A 8 -24.35 -6.61 5.89
N ARG A 9 -23.77 -5.78 5.04
CA ARG A 9 -22.48 -5.14 5.31
C ARG A 9 -22.71 -4.17 6.49
N SER A 10 -22.36 -4.61 7.68
CA SER A 10 -22.25 -3.73 8.83
C SER A 10 -21.06 -2.80 8.59
N HIS A 11 -21.33 -1.62 8.02
CA HIS A 11 -20.33 -0.56 8.03
C HIS A 11 -20.08 -0.16 9.48
N PRO A 12 -18.84 -0.13 9.97
CA PRO A 12 -18.54 0.52 11.22
C PRO A 12 -18.98 1.98 11.07
N VAL A 13 -19.61 2.51 12.13
CA VAL A 13 -20.10 3.88 12.19
C VAL A 13 -18.87 4.80 12.27
N HIS A 14 -18.25 5.09 11.15
CA HIS A 14 -17.30 6.17 11.05
C HIS A 14 -18.12 7.47 11.03
N GLY A 15 -17.82 8.37 11.96
CA GLY A 15 -18.33 9.74 11.91
C GLY A 15 -17.96 10.36 10.56
N PHE A 16 -18.64 11.43 10.16
CA PHE A 16 -18.29 12.16 8.95
C PHE A 16 -16.78 12.47 8.94
N PRO A 17 -16.10 12.32 7.77
CA PRO A 17 -14.69 12.62 7.65
C PRO A 17 -14.42 14.06 8.10
N SER A 18 -13.34 14.27 8.84
CA SER A 18 -12.96 15.61 9.24
C SER A 18 -12.48 16.39 8.02
N GLN A 19 -12.58 17.71 8.06
CA GLN A 19 -12.06 18.56 6.99
C GLN A 19 -10.55 18.34 6.78
N ASN A 20 -9.82 18.05 7.84
CA ASN A 20 -8.40 17.75 7.79
C ASN A 20 -8.10 16.45 7.02
N ASP A 21 -8.95 15.43 7.16
CA ASP A 21 -8.80 14.17 6.43
C ASP A 21 -9.06 14.35 4.93
N LEU A 22 -10.11 15.10 4.58
CA LEU A 22 -10.41 15.41 3.18
C LEU A 22 -9.30 16.27 2.54
N GLU A 23 -8.75 17.21 3.30
CA GLU A 23 -7.64 18.05 2.85
C GLU A 23 -6.36 17.24 2.61
N TYR A 24 -6.05 16.31 3.53
CA TYR A 24 -4.96 15.34 3.37
C TYR A 24 -5.11 14.55 2.05
N TRP A 25 -6.27 13.93 1.81
CA TRP A 25 -6.50 13.16 0.60
C TRP A 25 -6.48 14.01 -0.66
N SER A 26 -7.05 15.22 -0.61
CA SER A 26 -6.97 16.16 -1.72
C SER A 26 -5.53 16.50 -2.11
N GLN A 27 -4.63 16.61 -1.12
CA GLN A 27 -3.20 16.85 -1.37
C GLN A 27 -2.50 15.59 -1.88
N GLN A 28 -2.76 14.44 -1.26
CA GLN A 28 -2.13 13.16 -1.64
C GLN A 28 -2.50 12.73 -3.06
N LEU A 29 -3.73 12.96 -3.48
CA LEU A 29 -4.21 12.53 -4.80
C LEU A 29 -4.08 13.61 -5.88
N ARG A 30 -3.52 14.77 -5.54
CA ARG A 30 -3.29 15.85 -6.51
C ARG A 30 -2.24 15.43 -7.53
N ASN A 31 -2.54 15.70 -8.83
CA ASN A 31 -1.59 15.48 -9.92
C ASN A 31 -1.00 14.06 -9.94
N LEU A 32 -1.85 13.05 -9.79
CA LEU A 32 -1.41 11.66 -9.84
C LEU A 32 -0.71 11.34 -11.16
N PRO A 33 0.46 10.71 -11.12
CA PRO A 33 1.13 10.25 -12.32
C PRO A 33 0.33 9.14 -12.98
N ARG A 34 0.42 9.05 -14.29
CA ARG A 34 -0.19 7.99 -15.06
C ARG A 34 0.76 6.79 -15.10
N LEU A 35 0.54 5.80 -14.28
CA LEU A 35 1.33 4.58 -14.29
C LEU A 35 1.14 3.83 -15.62
N ALA A 36 2.23 3.68 -16.37
CA ALA A 36 2.25 3.00 -17.66
C ALA A 36 2.82 1.59 -17.51
N LEU A 37 2.03 0.67 -16.94
CA LEU A 37 2.43 -0.73 -16.88
C LEU A 37 2.59 -1.31 -18.30
N PRO A 38 3.66 -2.06 -18.58
CA PRO A 38 3.83 -2.74 -19.86
C PRO A 38 2.70 -3.74 -20.08
N LEU A 39 2.10 -3.73 -21.25
CA LEU A 39 1.00 -4.58 -21.62
C LEU A 39 1.41 -5.44 -22.81
N ASP A 40 0.98 -6.69 -22.84
CA ASP A 40 1.20 -7.59 -23.98
C ASP A 40 0.41 -7.12 -25.21
N TYR A 41 -0.73 -6.45 -24.98
CA TYR A 41 -1.60 -5.92 -26.04
C TYR A 41 -2.00 -4.48 -25.73
N PRO A 42 -2.17 -3.61 -26.74
CA PRO A 42 -2.67 -2.25 -26.54
C PRO A 42 -4.07 -2.26 -25.93
N ARG A 43 -4.36 -1.29 -25.07
CA ARG A 43 -5.68 -1.15 -24.47
C ARG A 43 -6.69 -0.79 -25.55
N PRO A 44 -7.85 -1.50 -25.64
CA PRO A 44 -8.88 -1.13 -26.57
C PRO A 44 -9.49 0.24 -26.23
N PRO A 45 -9.99 1.00 -27.21
CA PRO A 45 -10.57 2.33 -26.99
C PRO A 45 -11.81 2.31 -26.07
N THR A 46 -12.53 1.19 -26.07
CA THR A 46 -13.66 0.94 -25.17
C THR A 46 -13.28 -0.16 -24.18
N THR A 47 -13.06 0.20 -22.94
CA THR A 47 -12.66 -0.77 -21.91
C THR A 47 -13.90 -1.21 -21.13
N ARG A 48 -14.27 -2.48 -21.25
CA ARG A 48 -15.18 -3.13 -20.30
C ARG A 48 -14.36 -3.45 -19.04
N VAL A 49 -14.78 -2.90 -17.91
CA VAL A 49 -14.17 -3.26 -16.63
C VAL A 49 -14.57 -4.69 -16.28
N VAL A 50 -13.59 -5.57 -16.15
CA VAL A 50 -13.77 -6.94 -15.68
C VAL A 50 -13.01 -7.06 -14.36
N HIS A 51 -13.73 -7.36 -13.29
CA HIS A 51 -13.13 -7.64 -12.00
C HIS A 51 -12.57 -9.06 -12.00
N ALA A 52 -11.29 -9.19 -11.73
CA ALA A 52 -10.62 -10.47 -11.59
C ALA A 52 -9.75 -10.47 -10.34
N LEU A 53 -9.75 -11.60 -9.63
CA LEU A 53 -8.89 -11.84 -8.48
C LEU A 53 -7.90 -12.94 -8.82
N LYS A 54 -6.62 -12.69 -8.55
CA LYS A 54 -5.58 -13.71 -8.64
C LYS A 54 -4.92 -13.87 -7.28
N SER A 55 -5.04 -15.06 -6.71
CA SER A 55 -4.48 -15.38 -5.42
C SER A 55 -3.24 -16.26 -5.55
N TYR A 56 -2.24 -16.00 -4.73
CA TYR A 56 -1.03 -16.81 -4.63
C TYR A 56 -0.80 -17.19 -3.18
N VAL A 57 -0.39 -18.43 -2.98
CA VAL A 57 0.06 -18.90 -1.67
C VAL A 57 1.58 -18.88 -1.67
N LEU A 58 2.16 -18.12 -0.75
CA LEU A 58 3.62 -18.07 -0.61
C LEU A 58 4.14 -19.38 -0.03
N PRO A 59 5.26 -19.91 -0.57
CA PRO A 59 5.91 -21.08 0.02
C PRO A 59 6.30 -20.82 1.49
N PRO A 60 6.23 -21.85 2.36
CA PRO A 60 6.62 -21.70 3.78
C PRO A 60 8.05 -21.20 4.00
N SER A 61 8.97 -21.51 3.08
CA SER A 61 10.35 -20.98 3.07
C SER A 61 10.38 -19.46 2.89
N THR A 62 9.58 -18.93 1.96
CA THR A 62 9.45 -17.49 1.71
C THR A 62 8.82 -16.78 2.90
N CYS A 63 7.76 -17.36 3.50
CA CYS A 63 7.15 -16.79 4.70
C CYS A 63 8.15 -16.70 5.87
N ARG A 64 8.97 -17.73 6.07
CA ARG A 64 10.04 -17.72 7.10
C ARG A 64 11.12 -16.69 6.80
N ALA A 65 11.49 -16.52 5.54
CA ALA A 65 12.47 -15.51 5.13
C ALA A 65 11.94 -14.09 5.37
N LEU A 66 10.71 -13.81 4.99
CA LEU A 66 10.05 -12.52 5.26
C LEU A 66 9.94 -12.23 6.76
N ALA A 67 9.57 -13.23 7.56
CA ALA A 67 9.52 -13.07 9.02
C ALA A 67 10.91 -12.75 9.62
N ARG A 68 11.96 -13.36 9.10
CA ARG A 68 13.34 -13.04 9.54
C ARG A 68 13.75 -11.63 9.12
N LEU A 69 13.42 -11.22 7.90
CA LEU A 69 13.74 -9.88 7.40
C LEU A 69 12.99 -8.80 8.18
N SER A 70 11.74 -9.05 8.58
CA SER A 70 10.99 -8.09 9.40
C SER A 70 11.49 -7.95 10.84
N LEU A 71 12.35 -8.87 11.28
CA LEU A 71 13.02 -8.81 12.58
C LEU A 71 14.49 -8.33 12.46
N TYR A 72 14.96 -8.09 11.24
CA TYR A 72 16.34 -7.67 11.00
C TYR A 72 16.51 -6.19 11.32
N GLU A 73 17.35 -5.93 12.30
CA GLU A 73 17.81 -4.58 12.62
C GLU A 73 19.02 -4.26 11.76
N ASP A 74 18.91 -3.26 10.90
CA ASP A 74 20.05 -2.73 10.18
C ASP A 74 20.86 -1.82 11.10
N GLU A 75 21.95 -2.33 11.67
CA GLU A 75 22.81 -1.61 12.63
C GLU A 75 23.37 -0.31 12.03
N GLU A 76 23.62 -0.25 10.72
CA GLU A 76 24.11 0.97 10.06
C GLU A 76 23.05 2.08 10.00
N VAL A 77 21.78 1.72 9.83
CA VAL A 77 20.66 2.67 9.83
C VAL A 77 20.28 3.05 11.26
N SER A 78 20.42 2.12 12.22
CA SER A 78 20.16 2.35 13.64
C SER A 78 21.05 3.43 14.27
N SER A 79 22.31 3.50 13.89
CA SER A 79 23.27 4.44 14.46
C SER A 79 23.05 5.91 14.07
N ARG A 80 22.22 6.19 13.07
CA ARG A 80 21.95 7.55 12.58
C ARG A 80 20.74 8.22 13.21
N PHE A 81 19.92 7.49 13.96
CA PHE A 81 18.71 8.01 14.59
C PHE A 81 18.69 7.63 16.07
N GLU A 82 18.98 8.61 16.95
CA GLU A 82 19.09 8.46 18.41
C GLU A 82 17.73 8.43 19.14
N GLU A 83 16.63 7.98 18.54
CA GLU A 83 15.36 7.91 19.25
C GLU A 83 15.05 6.47 19.75
N PRO A 84 14.52 6.31 20.99
CA PRO A 84 14.17 5.00 21.53
C PRO A 84 12.99 4.39 20.76
N ARG A 85 13.24 3.25 20.15
CA ARG A 85 12.30 2.60 19.20
C ARG A 85 11.36 1.67 19.94
N GLY A 86 10.05 1.90 19.79
CA GLY A 86 9.03 0.94 20.16
C GLY A 86 9.01 -0.28 19.20
N MET A 87 8.47 -1.40 19.64
CA MET A 87 8.36 -2.64 18.81
C MET A 87 7.53 -2.46 17.52
N ASP A 88 6.87 -1.32 17.34
CA ASP A 88 6.05 -0.99 16.16
C ASP A 88 6.83 -0.35 15.00
N GLU A 89 8.14 -0.13 15.16
CA GLU A 89 8.96 0.62 14.19
C GLU A 89 9.59 -0.22 13.07
N GLN A 90 9.49 -1.54 13.13
CA GLN A 90 10.04 -2.43 12.10
C GLN A 90 9.02 -2.68 10.97
N PRO A 91 9.44 -2.61 9.69
CA PRO A 91 8.57 -2.96 8.59
C PRO A 91 8.08 -4.41 8.70
N ARG A 92 6.78 -4.61 8.75
CA ARG A 92 6.16 -5.94 8.74
C ARG A 92 6.31 -6.60 7.37
N ALA A 93 6.08 -7.91 7.29
CA ALA A 93 6.17 -8.68 6.05
C ALA A 93 5.32 -8.09 4.90
N CYS A 94 4.16 -7.49 5.22
CA CYS A 94 3.32 -6.80 4.21
C CYS A 94 4.02 -5.57 3.62
N HIS A 95 4.73 -4.77 4.43
CA HIS A 95 5.50 -3.61 3.96
C HIS A 95 6.67 -4.04 3.07
N LEU A 96 7.35 -5.14 3.43
CA LEU A 96 8.42 -5.70 2.59
C LEU A 96 7.90 -6.18 1.24
N LEU A 97 6.73 -6.84 1.22
CA LEU A 97 6.10 -7.29 -0.02
C LEU A 97 5.64 -6.10 -0.88
N LEU A 98 5.05 -5.08 -0.26
CA LEU A 98 4.63 -3.87 -0.97
C LEU A 98 5.83 -3.08 -1.50
N ALA A 99 6.90 -2.96 -0.71
CA ALA A 99 8.15 -2.36 -1.17
C ALA A 99 8.75 -3.11 -2.36
N ALA A 100 8.74 -4.45 -2.32
CA ALA A 100 9.18 -5.27 -3.43
C ALA A 100 8.34 -5.05 -4.70
N LEU A 101 7.01 -4.94 -4.56
CA LEU A 101 6.11 -4.62 -5.67
C LEU A 101 6.41 -3.24 -6.25
N VAL A 102 6.57 -2.23 -5.40
CA VAL A 102 6.89 -0.85 -5.81
C VAL A 102 8.23 -0.79 -6.56
N VAL A 103 9.27 -1.43 -6.02
CA VAL A 103 10.57 -1.52 -6.70
C VAL A 103 10.47 -2.27 -8.03
N LEU A 104 9.68 -3.34 -8.08
CA LEU A 104 9.45 -4.08 -9.31
C LEU A 104 8.78 -3.22 -10.37
N ILE A 105 7.71 -2.49 -10.02
CA ILE A 105 7.02 -1.57 -10.93
C ILE A 105 7.99 -0.51 -11.42
N HIS A 106 8.73 0.14 -10.52
CA HIS A 106 9.75 1.12 -10.88
C HIS A 106 10.76 0.57 -11.90
N ARG A 107 11.25 -0.65 -11.71
CA ARG A 107 12.21 -1.27 -12.63
C ARG A 107 11.64 -1.56 -14.01
N TYR A 108 10.34 -1.80 -14.12
CA TYR A 108 9.66 -2.04 -15.38
C TYR A 108 9.22 -0.77 -16.11
N THR A 109 8.82 0.26 -15.36
CA THR A 109 8.22 1.47 -15.94
C THR A 109 9.16 2.69 -15.92
N GLY A 110 10.11 2.72 -14.99
CA GLY A 110 10.89 3.91 -14.67
C GLY A 110 10.17 4.94 -13.80
N ASP A 111 8.90 4.69 -13.47
CA ASP A 111 8.11 5.61 -12.63
C ASP A 111 8.64 5.62 -11.19
N THR A 112 8.70 6.81 -10.59
CA THR A 112 9.17 7.03 -9.21
C THR A 112 8.05 7.49 -8.26
N ASP A 113 6.88 7.78 -8.77
CA ASP A 113 5.69 8.20 -8.02
C ASP A 113 4.52 7.31 -8.45
N MET A 114 3.96 6.54 -7.56
CA MET A 114 2.89 5.60 -7.88
C MET A 114 1.88 5.48 -6.75
N VAL A 115 0.64 5.16 -7.12
CA VAL A 115 -0.44 4.89 -6.15
C VAL A 115 -0.79 3.42 -6.21
N VAL A 116 -0.80 2.79 -5.04
CA VAL A 116 -1.23 1.41 -4.85
C VAL A 116 -2.42 1.40 -3.90
N ALA A 117 -3.47 0.69 -4.27
CA ALA A 117 -4.58 0.44 -3.36
C ALA A 117 -4.28 -0.81 -2.51
N SER A 118 -4.46 -0.67 -1.22
CA SER A 118 -4.38 -1.74 -0.24
C SER A 118 -5.68 -1.81 0.57
N ASN A 119 -5.85 -2.82 1.38
CA ASN A 119 -6.98 -2.92 2.30
C ASN A 119 -6.49 -2.67 3.73
N HIS A 120 -7.24 -1.87 4.47
CA HIS A 120 -6.99 -1.71 5.90
C HIS A 120 -7.12 -3.06 6.61
N PRO A 121 -6.14 -3.46 7.45
CA PRO A 121 -6.06 -4.81 8.01
C PRO A 121 -7.29 -5.25 8.82
N THR A 122 -7.95 -4.31 9.48
CA THR A 122 -9.06 -4.59 10.38
C THR A 122 -10.42 -4.28 9.77
N SER A 123 -10.59 -3.12 9.13
CA SER A 123 -11.88 -2.70 8.56
C SER A 123 -12.12 -3.25 7.16
N GLY A 124 -11.06 -3.62 6.43
CA GLY A 124 -11.13 -4.04 5.04
C GLY A 124 -11.39 -2.88 4.06
N GLU A 125 -11.43 -1.65 4.54
CA GLU A 125 -11.58 -0.45 3.71
C GLU A 125 -10.37 -0.23 2.81
N ALA A 126 -10.59 0.38 1.66
CA ALA A 126 -9.52 0.68 0.73
C ALA A 126 -8.63 1.80 1.27
N LEU A 127 -7.32 1.54 1.27
CA LEU A 127 -6.27 2.52 1.54
C LEU A 127 -5.57 2.86 0.24
N LEU A 128 -5.48 4.13 -0.09
CA LEU A 128 -4.69 4.60 -1.23
C LEU A 128 -3.31 5.03 -0.73
N LEU A 129 -2.30 4.32 -1.16
CA LEU A 129 -0.91 4.55 -0.75
C LEU A 129 -0.15 5.19 -1.90
N ARG A 130 0.14 6.49 -1.81
CA ARG A 130 1.03 7.16 -2.76
C ARG A 130 2.45 7.03 -2.30
N ILE A 131 3.22 6.25 -3.03
CA ILE A 131 4.59 5.90 -2.70
C ILE A 131 5.52 6.56 -3.70
N LYS A 132 6.45 7.36 -3.20
CA LYS A 132 7.53 7.97 -3.98
C LYS A 132 8.84 7.31 -3.60
N ILE A 133 9.62 6.95 -4.60
CA ILE A 133 10.96 6.37 -4.42
C ILE A 133 11.99 7.20 -5.17
N GLU A 134 13.18 7.32 -4.59
CA GLU A 134 14.29 7.98 -5.25
C GLU A 134 15.19 6.93 -5.91
N PRO A 135 15.68 7.21 -7.14
CA PRO A 135 16.66 6.36 -7.76
C PRO A 135 17.91 6.23 -6.88
N GLY A 136 18.20 5.03 -6.42
CA GLY A 136 19.32 4.78 -5.52
C GLY A 136 18.93 4.48 -4.07
N ASP A 137 17.66 4.61 -3.72
CA ASP A 137 17.19 4.15 -2.40
C ASP A 137 17.51 2.69 -2.16
N ALA A 138 18.06 2.38 -1.00
CA ALA A 138 18.19 1.01 -0.55
C ALA A 138 16.80 0.40 -0.29
N PHE A 139 16.65 -0.90 -0.57
CA PHE A 139 15.37 -1.59 -0.40
C PHE A 139 14.74 -1.37 0.99
N TRP A 140 15.57 -1.32 2.04
CA TRP A 140 15.10 -1.10 3.40
C TRP A 140 14.54 0.32 3.62
N GLN A 141 15.11 1.31 2.96
CA GLN A 141 14.58 2.69 2.97
C GLN A 141 13.19 2.74 2.32
N VAL A 142 13.03 2.06 1.18
CA VAL A 142 11.71 1.93 0.53
C VAL A 142 10.71 1.22 1.44
N ALA A 143 11.10 0.15 2.13
CA ALA A 143 10.23 -0.57 3.06
C ALA A 143 9.78 0.29 4.25
N LYS A 144 10.68 1.08 4.84
CA LYS A 144 10.35 2.05 5.89
C LYS A 144 9.46 3.17 5.39
N HIS A 145 9.71 3.66 4.19
CA HIS A 145 8.86 4.68 3.57
C HIS A 145 7.43 4.16 3.34
N VAL A 146 7.29 2.94 2.83
CA VAL A 146 5.99 2.26 2.68
C VAL A 146 5.25 2.15 4.00
N GLN A 147 5.95 1.76 5.08
CA GLN A 147 5.37 1.69 6.42
C GLN A 147 4.88 3.06 6.91
N ALA A 148 5.67 4.11 6.71
CA ALA A 148 5.31 5.47 7.10
C ALA A 148 4.08 5.98 6.32
N VAL A 149 4.03 5.72 5.00
CA VAL A 149 2.90 6.08 4.13
C VAL A 149 1.62 5.34 4.57
N GLU A 150 1.70 4.04 4.88
CA GLU A 150 0.55 3.28 5.37
C GLU A 150 0.06 3.82 6.73
N ALA A 151 0.96 4.07 7.66
CA ALA A 151 0.62 4.62 8.98
C ALA A 151 -0.07 5.98 8.87
N GLU A 152 0.38 6.83 7.96
CA GLU A 152 -0.24 8.13 7.72
C GLU A 152 -1.63 7.99 7.06
N ALA A 153 -1.76 7.13 6.06
CA ALA A 153 -3.03 6.85 5.41
C ALA A 153 -4.08 6.29 6.40
N ILE A 154 -3.66 5.46 7.35
CA ILE A 154 -4.52 4.93 8.42
C ILE A 154 -5.00 6.04 9.36
N ARG A 155 -4.17 7.02 9.70
CA ARG A 155 -4.58 8.15 10.56
C ARG A 155 -5.65 9.02 9.92
N HIS A 156 -5.67 9.09 8.59
CA HIS A 156 -6.62 9.86 7.79
C HIS A 156 -7.62 8.95 7.08
N LEU A 157 -7.93 7.78 7.68
CA LEU A 157 -8.84 6.82 7.07
C LEU A 157 -10.24 7.41 6.91
N VAL A 158 -10.72 7.42 5.67
CA VAL A 158 -12.08 7.81 5.30
C VAL A 158 -12.67 6.75 4.37
N PRO A 159 -14.01 6.61 4.30
CA PRO A 159 -14.62 5.74 3.30
C PRO A 159 -14.17 6.11 1.89
N TYR A 160 -13.93 5.10 1.05
CA TYR A 160 -13.43 5.32 -0.30
C TYR A 160 -14.34 6.22 -1.15
N ASP A 161 -15.64 6.18 -0.89
CA ASP A 161 -16.65 6.97 -1.62
C ASP A 161 -16.59 8.48 -1.26
N GLU A 162 -15.82 8.85 -0.23
CA GLU A 162 -15.65 10.23 0.22
C GLU A 162 -14.33 10.87 -0.26
N ILE A 163 -13.45 10.06 -0.89
CA ILE A 163 -12.19 10.49 -1.48
C ILE A 163 -12.40 10.88 -2.95
#